data_1e79c5bf8f6adb229fdcb9a7e68b1022
#
_entry.id   1e79c5bf8f6adb229fdcb9a7e68b1022
#
_cell.length_a   1.000
_cell.length_b   1.000
_cell.length_c   1.000
_cell.angle_alpha   90.00
_cell.angle_beta   90.00
_cell.angle_gamma   90.00
#
_symmetry.space_group_name_H-M   'P 1'
#
loop_
_entity.id
_entity.type
_entity.pdbx_description
1 polymer ?
#
loop_
_entity_poly.entity_id
_entity_poly.type
_entity_poly.pdbx_seq_one_letter_code
_entity_poly.pdbx_strand_id
1 'polypeptide(L)'
;KNNTVLITEPIATSKTVAIGFWFSVGSRYEAENQSGITHFVEHMIFKGTPTRTAYEIACSFDRIGGYVNAFTERELVCLHCVVPSQYAEFALEILTDMSQNALFLEKDVSKERSVIESEIISAEDDPEEACLDTVIDCIFPKNPISKNICGTTESVKNLTATDLKNWYTKYFSEGELLITVAGNFSE
;
A
#
# COMPACT_ATOMS: atom_id res chain seq x y z
N LYS A 1 -8.98 11.40 -12.94
CA LYS A 1 -8.61 10.48 -14.03
C LYS A 1 -9.83 9.70 -14.46
N ASN A 2 -9.94 9.34 -15.75
CA ASN A 2 -11.14 8.70 -16.31
C ASN A 2 -11.39 7.24 -15.85
N ASN A 3 -10.51 6.66 -15.03
CA ASN A 3 -10.58 5.28 -14.56
C ASN A 3 -10.73 5.17 -13.03
N THR A 4 -11.22 6.21 -12.37
CA THR A 4 -11.49 6.16 -10.92
C THR A 4 -12.97 5.83 -10.70
N VAL A 5 -13.22 4.79 -9.91
CA VAL A 5 -14.56 4.41 -9.43
C VAL A 5 -14.70 4.86 -7.98
N LEU A 6 -15.82 5.49 -7.64
CA LEU A 6 -16.17 5.85 -6.27
C LEU A 6 -17.36 5.04 -5.80
N ILE A 7 -17.24 4.38 -4.66
CA ILE A 7 -18.32 3.68 -3.97
C ILE A 7 -18.50 4.33 -2.60
N THR A 8 -19.72 4.74 -2.29
CA THR A 8 -20.04 5.42 -1.03
C THR A 8 -21.14 4.70 -0.26
N GLU A 9 -21.01 4.67 1.07
CA GLU A 9 -22.03 4.17 2.00
C GLU A 9 -22.21 5.20 3.12
N PRO A 10 -23.16 6.16 2.99
CA PRO A 10 -23.41 7.16 4.01
C PRO A 10 -24.12 6.55 5.22
N ILE A 11 -23.52 6.68 6.40
CA ILE A 11 -24.02 6.19 7.69
C ILE A 11 -24.15 7.37 8.66
N ALA A 12 -25.27 8.05 8.63
CA ALA A 12 -25.50 9.30 9.39
C ALA A 12 -25.31 9.16 10.91
N THR A 13 -25.45 7.96 11.46
CA THR A 13 -25.28 7.69 12.90
C THR A 13 -23.81 7.43 13.29
N SER A 14 -22.91 7.22 12.32
CA SER A 14 -21.49 7.04 12.59
C SER A 14 -20.85 8.35 13.06
N LYS A 15 -19.81 8.24 13.89
CA LYS A 15 -18.97 9.37 14.27
C LYS A 15 -17.66 9.41 13.48
N THR A 16 -17.41 8.40 12.66
CA THR A 16 -16.20 8.23 11.89
C THR A 16 -16.51 8.01 10.42
N VAL A 17 -15.49 8.20 9.60
CA VAL A 17 -15.47 7.83 8.17
C VAL A 17 -14.26 6.94 7.92
N ALA A 18 -14.49 5.83 7.23
CA ALA A 18 -13.47 4.97 6.66
C ALA A 18 -13.31 5.32 5.18
N ILE A 19 -12.07 5.51 4.73
CA ILE A 19 -11.72 5.80 3.34
C ILE A 19 -10.70 4.75 2.90
N GLY A 20 -10.93 4.12 1.76
CA GLY A 20 -10.01 3.14 1.16
C GLY A 20 -9.70 3.49 -0.30
N PHE A 21 -8.43 3.46 -0.66
CA PHE A 21 -7.91 3.55 -2.02
C PHE A 21 -7.41 2.18 -2.42
N TRP A 22 -8.05 1.57 -3.42
CA TRP A 22 -7.79 0.21 -3.86
C TRP A 22 -7.16 0.23 -5.25
N PHE A 23 -5.99 -0.35 -5.36
CA PHE A 23 -5.21 -0.43 -6.58
C PHE A 23 -5.21 -1.87 -7.10
N SER A 24 -5.55 -2.06 -8.38
CA SER A 24 -5.58 -3.39 -9.03
C SER A 24 -4.17 -3.84 -9.38
N VAL A 25 -3.34 -4.06 -8.37
CA VAL A 25 -1.95 -4.52 -8.48
C VAL A 25 -1.55 -5.30 -7.23
N GLY A 26 -0.72 -6.32 -7.37
CA GLY A 26 -0.21 -7.12 -6.26
C GLY A 26 0.92 -8.03 -6.73
N SER A 27 1.41 -8.94 -5.89
CA SER A 27 2.55 -9.80 -6.22
C SER A 27 2.33 -10.66 -7.46
N ARG A 28 1.09 -10.99 -7.80
CA ARG A 28 0.74 -11.72 -9.03
C ARG A 28 1.22 -11.05 -10.32
N TYR A 29 1.29 -9.72 -10.35
CA TYR A 29 1.62 -8.93 -11.54
C TYR A 29 3.12 -8.68 -11.71
N GLU A 30 3.94 -9.08 -10.73
CA GLU A 30 5.37 -8.84 -10.71
C GLU A 30 6.11 -9.79 -11.67
N ALA A 31 7.20 -9.31 -12.27
CA ALA A 31 8.16 -10.18 -12.94
C ALA A 31 9.01 -10.92 -11.89
N GLU A 32 9.64 -12.04 -12.25
CA GLU A 32 10.47 -12.81 -11.31
C GLU A 32 11.60 -11.98 -10.69
N ASN A 33 12.26 -11.15 -11.51
CA ASN A 33 13.33 -10.27 -11.06
C ASN A 33 12.84 -9.02 -10.30
N GLN A 34 11.53 -8.84 -10.17
CA GLN A 34 10.88 -7.73 -9.45
C GLN A 34 10.00 -8.22 -8.28
N SER A 35 10.19 -9.46 -7.85
CA SER A 35 9.41 -10.02 -6.74
C SER A 35 9.55 -9.17 -5.49
N GLY A 36 8.41 -8.80 -4.87
CA GLY A 36 8.33 -7.92 -3.71
C GLY A 36 8.28 -6.42 -4.02
N ILE A 37 8.29 -6.02 -5.31
CA ILE A 37 8.27 -4.59 -5.67
C ILE A 37 6.99 -3.89 -5.24
N THR A 38 5.84 -4.57 -5.26
CA THR A 38 4.55 -3.99 -4.86
C THR A 38 4.53 -3.69 -3.36
N HIS A 39 4.97 -4.63 -2.55
CA HIS A 39 5.09 -4.47 -1.11
C HIS A 39 6.12 -3.37 -0.76
N PHE A 40 7.25 -3.33 -1.46
CA PHE A 40 8.22 -2.27 -1.26
C PHE A 40 7.63 -0.88 -1.60
N VAL A 41 6.86 -0.76 -2.66
CA VAL A 41 6.16 0.50 -3.01
C VAL A 41 5.16 0.88 -1.92
N GLU A 42 4.44 -0.07 -1.33
CA GLU A 42 3.55 0.18 -0.20
C GLU A 42 4.30 0.84 0.96
N HIS A 43 5.45 0.31 1.37
CA HIS A 43 6.30 0.93 2.39
C HIS A 43 6.72 2.36 2.01
N MET A 44 7.08 2.56 0.74
CA MET A 44 7.60 3.85 0.26
C MET A 44 6.54 4.95 0.19
N ILE A 45 5.25 4.64 0.01
CA ILE A 45 4.20 5.68 -0.02
C ILE A 45 4.05 6.42 1.32
N PHE A 46 4.54 5.85 2.43
CA PHE A 46 4.58 6.50 3.74
C PHE A 46 5.84 7.33 4.00
N LYS A 47 6.84 7.31 3.11
CA LYS A 47 8.14 7.96 3.35
C LYS A 47 8.17 9.45 2.97
N GLY A 48 7.04 9.98 2.51
CA GLY A 48 6.81 11.40 2.27
C GLY A 48 6.44 11.74 0.84
N THR A 49 5.99 12.97 0.70
CA THR A 49 5.61 13.65 -0.54
C THR A 49 6.39 14.97 -0.66
N PRO A 50 6.28 15.71 -1.76
CA PRO A 50 6.88 17.05 -1.84
C PRO A 50 6.35 18.04 -0.81
N THR A 51 5.14 17.78 -0.26
CA THR A 51 4.45 18.68 0.67
C THR A 51 4.47 18.20 2.12
N ARG A 52 4.78 16.92 2.36
CA ARG A 52 4.76 16.30 3.70
C ARG A 52 5.90 15.31 3.88
N THR A 53 6.59 15.40 4.99
CA THR A 53 7.55 14.37 5.44
C THR A 53 6.79 13.13 5.97
N ALA A 54 7.46 11.99 6.10
CA ALA A 54 6.92 10.79 6.72
C ALA A 54 6.37 11.05 8.14
N TYR A 55 7.10 11.85 8.92
CA TYR A 55 6.68 12.25 10.26
C TYR A 55 5.40 13.09 10.24
N GLU A 56 5.29 14.05 9.32
CA GLU A 56 4.09 14.88 9.18
C GLU A 56 2.88 14.08 8.73
N ILE A 57 3.06 13.07 7.85
CA ILE A 57 1.97 12.15 7.46
C ILE A 57 1.46 11.40 8.70
N ALA A 58 2.33 10.76 9.47
CA ALA A 58 1.96 10.01 10.67
C ALA A 58 1.28 10.94 11.71
N CYS A 59 1.92 12.06 12.04
CA CYS A 59 1.37 13.03 12.99
C CYS A 59 0.03 13.63 12.57
N SER A 60 -0.24 13.72 11.26
CA SER A 60 -1.51 14.28 10.76
C SER A 60 -2.70 13.41 11.18
N PHE A 61 -2.56 12.10 11.14
CA PHE A 61 -3.61 11.17 11.56
C PHE A 61 -3.68 11.06 13.10
N ASP A 62 -2.54 10.96 13.78
CA ASP A 62 -2.50 10.87 15.24
C ASP A 62 -3.16 12.09 15.92
N ARG A 63 -2.90 13.30 15.44
CA ARG A 63 -3.46 14.56 16.01
C ARG A 63 -4.97 14.63 15.93
N ILE A 64 -5.58 14.01 14.95
CA ILE A 64 -7.04 14.02 14.75
C ILE A 64 -7.72 12.80 15.37
N GLY A 65 -6.97 11.89 16.00
CA GLY A 65 -7.47 10.65 16.57
C GLY A 65 -7.90 9.64 15.51
N GLY A 66 -7.28 9.68 14.34
CA GLY A 66 -7.45 8.73 13.25
C GLY A 66 -6.26 7.80 13.12
N TYR A 67 -6.32 6.88 12.17
CA TYR A 67 -5.17 6.10 11.76
C TYR A 67 -5.17 5.93 10.23
N VAL A 68 -3.99 5.70 9.69
CA VAL A 68 -3.76 5.36 8.28
C VAL A 68 -2.90 4.12 8.22
N ASN A 69 -3.21 3.23 7.30
CA ASN A 69 -2.44 2.01 7.06
C ASN A 69 -2.58 1.59 5.60
N ALA A 70 -1.76 0.63 5.19
CA ALA A 70 -1.90 -0.04 3.91
C ALA A 70 -1.64 -1.53 4.07
N PHE A 71 -2.05 -2.30 3.08
CA PHE A 71 -1.69 -3.70 2.96
C PHE A 71 -1.61 -4.10 1.50
N THR A 72 -0.70 -5.01 1.21
CA THR A 72 -0.50 -5.61 -0.10
C THR A 72 -0.98 -7.05 -0.09
N GLU A 73 -1.78 -7.39 -1.09
CA GLU A 73 -2.23 -8.73 -1.37
C GLU A 73 -1.67 -9.20 -2.72
N ARG A 74 -2.03 -10.42 -3.12
CA ARG A 74 -1.57 -10.98 -4.41
C ARG A 74 -2.14 -10.26 -5.63
N GLU A 75 -3.31 -9.64 -5.52
CA GLU A 75 -4.02 -9.03 -6.64
C GLU A 75 -4.43 -7.57 -6.40
N LEU A 76 -4.25 -7.06 -5.18
CA LEU A 76 -4.61 -5.69 -4.85
C LEU A 76 -3.67 -5.10 -3.79
N VAL A 77 -3.62 -3.76 -3.76
CA VAL A 77 -3.09 -2.98 -2.63
C VAL A 77 -4.19 -2.06 -2.14
N CYS A 78 -4.33 -1.95 -0.83
CA CYS A 78 -5.25 -1.01 -0.21
C CYS A 78 -4.49 -0.03 0.68
N LEU A 79 -4.64 1.26 0.40
CA LEU A 79 -4.26 2.35 1.31
C LEU A 79 -5.53 2.87 1.96
N HIS A 80 -5.64 2.82 3.28
CA HIS A 80 -6.87 3.16 3.97
C HIS A 80 -6.65 3.96 5.24
N CYS A 81 -7.69 4.68 5.65
CA CYS A 81 -7.73 5.36 6.94
C CYS A 81 -9.11 5.28 7.58
N VAL A 82 -9.15 5.48 8.89
CA VAL A 82 -10.38 5.79 9.63
C VAL A 82 -10.13 7.04 10.45
N VAL A 83 -11.03 8.02 10.31
CA VAL A 83 -10.92 9.33 10.96
C VAL A 83 -12.28 9.77 11.52
N PRO A 84 -12.34 10.66 12.52
CA PRO A 84 -13.57 11.33 12.90
C PRO A 84 -14.16 12.07 11.69
N SER A 85 -15.50 12.05 11.56
CA SER A 85 -16.24 12.53 10.37
C SER A 85 -15.84 13.93 9.90
N GLN A 86 -15.58 14.82 10.83
CA GLN A 86 -15.19 16.21 10.56
C GLN A 86 -13.84 16.37 9.86
N TYR A 87 -13.03 15.30 9.80
CA TYR A 87 -11.70 15.29 9.17
C TYR A 87 -11.66 14.46 7.88
N ALA A 88 -12.82 14.07 7.33
CA ALA A 88 -12.89 13.24 6.13
C ALA A 88 -12.18 13.88 4.92
N GLU A 89 -12.42 15.17 4.65
CA GLU A 89 -11.78 15.89 3.55
C GLU A 89 -10.26 16.00 3.75
N PHE A 90 -9.82 16.28 4.96
CA PHE A 90 -8.40 16.35 5.30
C PHE A 90 -7.68 15.00 5.09
N ALA A 91 -8.32 13.90 5.52
CA ALA A 91 -7.78 12.56 5.31
C ALA A 91 -7.73 12.19 3.82
N LEU A 92 -8.79 12.51 3.07
CA LEU A 92 -8.86 12.28 1.63
C LEU A 92 -7.74 13.03 0.89
N GLU A 93 -7.45 14.27 1.28
CA GLU A 93 -6.36 15.06 0.71
C GLU A 93 -5.00 14.37 0.93
N ILE A 94 -4.74 13.88 2.15
CA ILE A 94 -3.47 13.21 2.46
C ILE A 94 -3.33 11.88 1.70
N LEU A 95 -4.38 11.04 1.68
CA LEU A 95 -4.36 9.79 0.91
C LEU A 95 -4.14 10.05 -0.58
N THR A 96 -4.76 11.12 -1.11
CA THR A 96 -4.55 11.54 -2.51
C THR A 96 -3.10 11.95 -2.74
N ASP A 97 -2.52 12.74 -1.85
CA ASP A 97 -1.12 13.17 -1.94
C ASP A 97 -0.16 11.97 -1.89
N MET A 98 -0.36 11.04 -0.95
CA MET A 98 0.43 9.80 -0.85
C MET A 98 0.31 8.93 -2.11
N SER A 99 -0.89 8.81 -2.69
CA SER A 99 -1.15 7.98 -3.86
C SER A 99 -0.69 8.60 -5.19
N GLN A 100 -0.46 9.91 -5.25
CA GLN A 100 -0.11 10.62 -6.48
C GLN A 100 1.32 11.19 -6.47
N ASN A 101 1.88 11.48 -5.31
CA ASN A 101 3.09 12.28 -5.16
C ASN A 101 4.16 11.65 -4.26
N ALA A 102 4.08 10.35 -3.95
CA ALA A 102 5.08 9.71 -3.10
C ALA A 102 6.51 9.86 -3.63
N LEU A 103 7.44 10.13 -2.73
CA LEU A 103 8.86 10.28 -3.02
C LEU A 103 9.58 8.92 -2.85
N PHE A 104 10.53 8.66 -3.76
CA PHE A 104 11.36 7.45 -3.74
C PHE A 104 12.83 7.87 -3.62
N LEU A 105 13.17 8.51 -2.49
CA LEU A 105 14.55 8.98 -2.25
C LEU A 105 15.46 7.79 -1.94
N GLU A 106 16.63 7.73 -2.55
CA GLU A 106 17.61 6.63 -2.38
C GLU A 106 17.92 6.34 -0.90
N LYS A 107 18.03 7.40 -0.08
CA LYS A 107 18.29 7.25 1.36
C LYS A 107 17.17 6.51 2.10
N ASP A 108 15.92 6.72 1.68
CA ASP A 108 14.74 6.11 2.31
C ASP A 108 14.54 4.70 1.76
N VAL A 109 14.75 4.49 0.46
CA VAL A 109 14.79 3.15 -0.17
C VAL A 109 15.84 2.27 0.51
N SER A 110 17.05 2.78 0.75
CA SER A 110 18.10 2.01 1.42
C SER A 110 17.74 1.60 2.85
N LYS A 111 17.09 2.48 3.60
CA LYS A 111 16.62 2.17 4.97
C LYS A 111 15.50 1.15 4.96
N GLU A 112 14.51 1.36 4.11
CA GLU A 112 13.32 0.52 4.06
C GLU A 112 13.62 -0.89 3.55
N ARG A 113 14.59 -1.02 2.65
CA ARG A 113 15.10 -2.33 2.22
C ARG A 113 15.49 -3.21 3.41
N SER A 114 16.22 -2.66 4.39
CA SER A 114 16.61 -3.42 5.58
C SER A 114 15.43 -3.80 6.46
N VAL A 115 14.38 -2.99 6.50
CA VAL A 115 13.13 -3.32 7.20
C VAL A 115 12.44 -4.49 6.50
N ILE A 116 12.25 -4.40 5.18
CA ILE A 116 11.61 -5.45 4.38
C ILE A 116 12.41 -6.77 4.43
N GLU A 117 13.75 -6.71 4.37
CA GLU A 117 14.59 -7.91 4.57
C GLU A 117 14.33 -8.57 5.91
N SER A 118 14.12 -7.79 6.98
CA SER A 118 13.80 -8.33 8.30
C SER A 118 12.39 -8.91 8.35
N GLU A 119 11.43 -8.32 7.65
CA GLU A 119 10.06 -8.84 7.53
C GLU A 119 10.01 -10.16 6.75
N ILE A 120 10.78 -10.28 5.65
CA ILE A 120 10.90 -11.54 4.90
C ILE A 120 11.40 -12.66 5.82
N ILE A 121 12.46 -12.41 6.60
CA ILE A 121 13.00 -13.39 7.54
C ILE A 121 11.96 -13.75 8.61
N SER A 122 11.24 -12.76 9.13
CA SER A 122 10.19 -12.99 10.14
C SER A 122 9.02 -13.82 9.60
N ALA A 123 8.62 -13.57 8.34
CA ALA A 123 7.57 -14.35 7.68
C ALA A 123 7.99 -15.80 7.39
N GLU A 124 9.27 -16.03 7.03
CA GLU A 124 9.83 -17.37 6.86
C GLU A 124 9.87 -18.17 8.19
N ASP A 125 10.07 -17.48 9.31
CA ASP A 125 10.08 -18.06 10.65
C ASP A 125 8.67 -18.25 11.25
N ASP A 126 7.62 -17.65 10.64
CA ASP A 126 6.24 -17.81 11.07
C ASP A 126 5.62 -19.07 10.43
N PRO A 127 5.29 -20.12 11.24
CA PRO A 127 4.76 -21.37 10.70
C PRO A 127 3.36 -21.22 10.07
N GLU A 128 2.55 -20.24 10.46
CA GLU A 128 1.24 -19.98 9.86
C GLU A 128 1.39 -19.39 8.46
N GLU A 129 2.21 -18.35 8.29
CA GLU A 129 2.49 -17.74 7.00
C GLU A 129 3.19 -18.72 6.05
N ALA A 130 4.20 -19.43 6.52
CA ALA A 130 4.90 -20.44 5.73
C ALA A 130 3.97 -21.58 5.28
N CYS A 131 3.03 -22.00 6.12
CA CYS A 131 2.03 -23.01 5.77
C CYS A 131 1.07 -22.49 4.68
N LEU A 132 0.57 -21.27 4.82
CA LEU A 132 -0.34 -20.65 3.83
C LEU A 132 0.34 -20.50 2.47
N ASP A 133 1.55 -20.00 2.42
CA ASP A 133 2.32 -19.87 1.17
C ASP A 133 2.58 -21.23 0.52
N THR A 134 2.93 -22.24 1.31
CA THR A 134 3.12 -23.61 0.83
C THR A 134 1.83 -24.19 0.23
N VAL A 135 0.69 -23.98 0.89
CA VAL A 135 -0.62 -24.44 0.40
C VAL A 135 -0.97 -23.76 -0.93
N ILE A 136 -0.75 -22.47 -1.05
CA ILE A 136 -1.04 -21.72 -2.28
C ILE A 136 -0.14 -22.20 -3.42
N ASP A 137 1.16 -22.44 -3.18
CA ASP A 137 2.06 -22.97 -4.21
C ASP A 137 1.69 -24.39 -4.62
N CYS A 138 1.23 -25.23 -3.71
CA CYS A 138 0.73 -26.57 -4.01
C CYS A 138 -0.55 -26.55 -4.86
N ILE A 139 -1.46 -25.60 -4.60
CA ILE A 139 -2.74 -25.49 -5.35
C ILE A 139 -2.51 -24.84 -6.71
N PHE A 140 -1.62 -23.88 -6.80
CA PHE A 140 -1.35 -23.08 -7.99
C PHE A 140 0.13 -23.14 -8.45
N PRO A 141 0.69 -24.32 -8.70
CA PRO A 141 2.10 -24.47 -8.99
C PRO A 141 2.50 -23.68 -10.25
N LYS A 142 3.57 -22.91 -10.15
CA LYS A 142 4.10 -22.05 -11.24
C LYS A 142 3.09 -20.98 -11.73
N ASN A 143 2.02 -20.74 -11.01
CA ASN A 143 1.10 -19.66 -11.33
C ASN A 143 1.60 -18.34 -10.65
N PRO A 144 1.52 -17.19 -11.31
CA PRO A 144 1.91 -15.93 -10.68
C PRO A 144 1.23 -15.61 -9.35
N ILE A 145 0.06 -16.21 -9.07
CA ILE A 145 -0.65 -16.04 -7.79
C ILE A 145 0.05 -16.72 -6.61
N SER A 146 0.94 -17.68 -6.87
CA SER A 146 1.71 -18.33 -5.79
C SER A 146 2.94 -17.56 -5.35
N LYS A 147 3.26 -16.44 -5.99
CA LYS A 147 4.37 -15.59 -5.58
C LYS A 147 4.18 -15.06 -4.18
N ASN A 148 5.25 -15.07 -3.38
CA ASN A 148 5.28 -14.46 -2.07
C ASN A 148 5.09 -12.94 -2.20
N ILE A 149 4.31 -12.34 -1.29
CA ILE A 149 3.97 -10.91 -1.32
C ILE A 149 5.21 -10.05 -1.03
N CYS A 150 6.00 -10.44 -0.05
CA CYS A 150 7.21 -9.71 0.35
C CYS A 150 8.38 -9.90 -0.63
N GLY A 151 8.27 -10.86 -1.57
CA GLY A 151 9.36 -11.24 -2.46
C GLY A 151 10.41 -12.09 -1.76
N THR A 152 11.65 -11.97 -2.23
CA THR A 152 12.82 -12.64 -1.65
C THR A 152 13.88 -11.62 -1.26
N THR A 153 14.75 -11.95 -0.31
CA THR A 153 15.88 -11.10 0.07
C THR A 153 16.76 -10.75 -1.13
N GLU A 154 16.94 -11.68 -2.09
CA GLU A 154 17.71 -11.46 -3.30
C GLU A 154 17.03 -10.47 -4.25
N SER A 155 15.72 -10.63 -4.51
CA SER A 155 14.99 -9.73 -5.39
C SER A 155 14.94 -8.32 -4.82
N VAL A 156 14.61 -8.16 -3.52
CA VAL A 156 14.52 -6.87 -2.83
C VAL A 156 15.85 -6.11 -2.82
N LYS A 157 16.99 -6.82 -2.69
CA LYS A 157 18.33 -6.20 -2.79
C LYS A 157 18.60 -5.54 -4.13
N ASN A 158 18.06 -6.09 -5.20
CA ASN A 158 18.31 -5.63 -6.56
C ASN A 158 17.36 -4.52 -7.03
N LEU A 159 16.23 -4.28 -6.33
CA LEU A 159 15.29 -3.23 -6.67
C LEU A 159 15.89 -1.84 -6.44
N THR A 160 15.81 -0.98 -7.43
CA THR A 160 16.28 0.41 -7.37
C THR A 160 15.15 1.40 -7.10
N ALA A 161 15.48 2.60 -6.64
CA ALA A 161 14.48 3.68 -6.49
C ALA A 161 13.77 3.99 -7.83
N THR A 162 14.46 3.82 -8.94
CA THR A 162 13.89 3.99 -10.29
C THR A 162 12.86 2.92 -10.60
N ASP A 163 13.14 1.64 -10.26
CA ASP A 163 12.19 0.54 -10.47
C ASP A 163 10.92 0.77 -9.64
N LEU A 164 11.08 1.10 -8.36
CA LEU A 164 9.98 1.41 -7.45
C LEU A 164 9.14 2.59 -7.96
N LYS A 165 9.79 3.67 -8.39
CA LYS A 165 9.09 4.86 -8.93
C LYS A 165 8.33 4.54 -10.20
N ASN A 166 8.90 3.74 -11.10
CA ASN A 166 8.24 3.32 -12.34
C ASN A 166 7.01 2.45 -12.04
N TRP A 167 7.14 1.50 -11.09
CA TRP A 167 6.02 0.66 -10.63
C TRP A 167 4.89 1.49 -10.01
N TYR A 168 5.25 2.38 -9.09
CA TYR A 168 4.30 3.31 -8.49
C TYR A 168 3.58 4.17 -9.52
N THR A 169 4.31 4.78 -10.46
CA THR A 169 3.71 5.62 -11.49
C THR A 169 2.69 4.82 -12.31
N LYS A 170 3.06 3.62 -12.74
CA LYS A 170 2.23 2.78 -13.59
C LYS A 170 0.93 2.34 -12.90
N TYR A 171 1.02 1.91 -11.65
CA TYR A 171 -0.10 1.22 -10.99
C TYR A 171 -0.83 2.08 -9.95
N PHE A 172 -0.14 2.97 -9.24
CA PHE A 172 -0.75 3.81 -8.20
C PHE A 172 -1.12 5.20 -8.73
N SER A 173 -0.21 5.86 -9.42
CA SER A 173 -0.44 7.21 -9.91
C SER A 173 -1.25 7.24 -11.21
N GLU A 174 -1.05 6.31 -12.15
CA GLU A 174 -1.72 6.26 -13.46
C GLU A 174 -2.66 5.07 -13.65
N GLY A 175 -2.63 4.10 -12.75
CA GLY A 175 -3.45 2.89 -12.79
C GLY A 175 -4.92 3.12 -12.49
N GLU A 176 -5.68 2.04 -12.49
CA GLU A 176 -7.06 2.03 -12.06
C GLU A 176 -7.15 2.23 -10.54
N LEU A 177 -8.10 3.03 -10.10
CA LEU A 177 -8.32 3.35 -8.70
C LEU A 177 -9.79 3.18 -8.34
N LEU A 178 -10.06 2.33 -7.35
CA LEU A 178 -11.34 2.30 -6.68
C LEU A 178 -11.22 3.03 -5.34
N ILE A 179 -12.08 4.01 -5.11
CA ILE A 179 -12.19 4.71 -3.82
C ILE A 179 -13.46 4.25 -3.12
N THR A 180 -13.33 3.84 -1.87
CA THR A 180 -14.48 3.51 -1.02
C THR A 180 -14.55 4.50 0.13
N VAL A 181 -15.77 4.98 0.44
CA VAL A 181 -16.01 5.89 1.57
C VAL A 181 -17.23 5.39 2.32
N ALA A 182 -17.08 5.04 3.59
CA ALA A 182 -18.18 4.60 4.44
C ALA A 182 -18.18 5.36 5.77
N GLY A 183 -19.35 5.82 6.22
CA GLY A 183 -19.51 6.55 7.47
C GLY A 183 -20.33 7.82 7.36
N ASN A 184 -20.11 8.76 8.26
CA ASN A 184 -20.85 10.03 8.28
C ASN A 184 -20.09 11.12 7.50
N PHE A 185 -20.50 11.33 6.29
CA PHE A 185 -19.99 12.39 5.40
C PHE A 185 -21.16 12.98 4.59
N SER A 186 -21.00 14.19 4.05
CA SER A 186 -21.90 14.80 3.08
C SER A 186 -21.40 14.52 1.67
N GLU A 187 -22.30 14.15 0.77
CA GLU A 187 -22.02 14.00 -0.66
C GLU A 187 -21.65 15.33 -1.34
#